data_ddb6a05e2c25acda7d47370239d0bc89
#
_entry.id   ddb6a05e2c25acda7d47370239d0bc89
#
_cell.length_a   1.000
_cell.length_b   1.000
_cell.length_c   1.000
_cell.angle_alpha   90.00
_cell.angle_beta   90.00
_cell.angle_gamma   90.00
#
_symmetry.space_group_name_H-M   'P 1'
#
loop_
_entity.id
_entity.type
_entity.pdbx_description
1 polymer ?
#
loop_
_entity_poly.entity_id
_entity_poly.type
_entity_poly.pdbx_seq_one_letter_code
_entity_poly.pdbx_strand_id
1 'polypeptide(L)'
;MLVTSPPLMPPVAVPASLDAFLAGIGPRAFRFAEAGLRQRDDALDAVQDAMERMLGYRERPAEEWTALFWSILRRRIIDLQRRRSFRLKFWVPQEDHDQDSTIDWADEAPGPAQTHEQQREYALLVQALRQLPARQREAFSLRVLQELDVATTAKAMGCSEGSVKTHLSRARDALQKQLEATR
;
A
#
# COMPACT_ATOMS: atom_id res chain seq x y z
N MET A 1 -4.25 -40.66 2.19
CA MET A 1 -3.57 -39.35 2.28
C MET A 1 -4.65 -38.29 2.32
N LEU A 2 -4.92 -37.76 3.51
CA LEU A 2 -5.92 -36.72 3.76
C LEU A 2 -5.31 -35.37 3.35
N VAL A 3 -5.85 -34.76 2.29
CA VAL A 3 -5.52 -33.40 1.89
C VAL A 3 -6.20 -32.47 2.89
N THR A 4 -5.44 -31.97 3.86
CA THR A 4 -5.93 -30.98 4.82
C THR A 4 -6.11 -29.66 4.07
N SER A 5 -7.37 -29.29 3.83
CA SER A 5 -7.72 -27.95 3.35
C SER A 5 -7.18 -26.88 4.35
N PRO A 6 -6.56 -25.79 3.87
CA PRO A 6 -6.16 -24.73 4.77
C PRO A 6 -7.39 -24.13 5.48
N PRO A 7 -7.25 -23.69 6.73
CA PRO A 7 -8.36 -23.15 7.50
C PRO A 7 -8.93 -21.91 6.76
N LEU A 8 -10.26 -21.89 6.62
CA LEU A 8 -11.00 -20.72 6.18
C LEU A 8 -10.67 -19.57 7.12
N MET A 9 -10.05 -18.53 6.60
CA MET A 9 -9.84 -17.29 7.35
C MET A 9 -11.20 -16.76 7.84
N PRO A 10 -11.28 -16.26 9.10
CA PRO A 10 -12.51 -15.69 9.60
C PRO A 10 -12.95 -14.53 8.68
N PRO A 11 -14.27 -14.35 8.49
CA PRO A 11 -14.78 -13.26 7.68
C PRO A 11 -14.25 -11.93 8.27
N VAL A 12 -13.62 -11.12 7.42
CA VAL A 12 -13.19 -9.76 7.81
C VAL A 12 -14.43 -9.04 8.28
N ALA A 13 -14.47 -8.70 9.57
CA ALA A 13 -15.61 -8.00 10.17
C ALA A 13 -15.88 -6.72 9.37
N VAL A 14 -17.10 -6.59 8.85
CA VAL A 14 -17.53 -5.36 8.16
C VAL A 14 -17.48 -4.22 9.18
N PRO A 15 -16.74 -3.13 8.92
CA PRO A 15 -16.63 -2.03 9.87
C PRO A 15 -18.00 -1.39 10.13
N ALA A 16 -18.28 -1.10 11.40
CA ALA A 16 -19.58 -0.57 11.84
C ALA A 16 -19.90 0.83 11.28
N SER A 17 -18.86 1.59 10.87
CA SER A 17 -19.00 2.93 10.29
C SER A 17 -17.81 3.25 9.40
N LEU A 18 -17.96 4.25 8.52
CA LEU A 18 -16.85 4.75 7.72
C LEU A 18 -15.73 5.32 8.60
N ASP A 19 -16.06 5.99 9.68
CA ASP A 19 -15.08 6.56 10.60
C ASP A 19 -14.23 5.45 11.26
N ALA A 20 -14.86 4.35 11.69
CA ALA A 20 -14.16 3.18 12.22
C ALA A 20 -13.26 2.51 11.16
N PHE A 21 -13.74 2.44 9.90
CA PHE A 21 -12.95 1.94 8.78
C PHE A 21 -11.70 2.80 8.54
N LEU A 22 -11.87 4.13 8.46
CA LEU A 22 -10.77 5.06 8.20
C LEU A 22 -9.75 5.07 9.34
N ALA A 23 -10.20 5.03 10.60
CA ALA A 23 -9.31 4.93 11.76
C ALA A 23 -8.44 3.66 11.72
N GLY A 24 -8.99 2.53 11.29
CA GLY A 24 -8.27 1.26 11.24
C GLY A 24 -7.35 1.09 10.04
N ILE A 25 -7.59 1.82 8.93
CA ILE A 25 -6.83 1.60 7.69
C ILE A 25 -5.56 2.47 7.59
N GLY A 26 -5.47 3.55 8.38
CA GLY A 26 -4.41 4.56 8.27
C GLY A 26 -2.99 4.02 8.24
N PRO A 27 -2.52 3.22 9.21
CA PRO A 27 -1.16 2.68 9.23
C PRO A 27 -0.86 1.78 8.02
N ARG A 28 -1.86 1.03 7.56
CA ARG A 28 -1.73 0.16 6.38
C ARG A 28 -1.64 0.98 5.09
N ALA A 29 -2.46 2.02 4.98
CA ALA A 29 -2.48 2.95 3.87
C ALA A 29 -1.15 3.70 3.74
N PHE A 30 -0.60 4.16 4.86
CA PHE A 30 0.70 4.83 4.89
C PHE A 30 1.82 3.92 4.37
N ARG A 31 1.94 2.69 4.85
CA ARG A 31 2.94 1.73 4.37
C ARG A 31 2.83 1.45 2.87
N PHE A 32 1.61 1.38 2.35
CA PHE A 32 1.38 1.23 0.91
C PHE A 32 1.84 2.47 0.13
N ALA A 33 1.52 3.66 0.61
CA ALA A 33 1.93 4.91 -0.01
C ALA A 33 3.46 5.10 0.03
N GLU A 34 4.10 4.79 1.16
CA GLU A 34 5.55 4.85 1.35
C GLU A 34 6.31 3.90 0.40
N ALA A 35 5.79 2.72 0.13
CA ALA A 35 6.35 1.82 -0.88
C ALA A 35 6.27 2.41 -2.30
N GLY A 36 5.26 3.24 -2.57
CA GLY A 36 5.04 3.90 -3.87
C GLY A 36 5.73 5.25 -4.01
N LEU A 37 5.92 5.99 -2.93
CA LEU A 37 6.45 7.35 -2.91
C LEU A 37 7.78 7.39 -2.15
N ARG A 38 8.69 8.29 -2.56
CA ARG A 38 10.01 8.39 -1.94
C ARG A 38 10.02 9.27 -0.70
N GLN A 39 9.14 10.26 -0.66
CA GLN A 39 9.05 11.23 0.42
C GLN A 39 7.93 10.84 1.36
N ARG A 40 8.21 10.92 2.67
CA ARG A 40 7.26 10.59 3.73
C ARG A 40 6.05 11.53 3.69
N ASP A 41 6.29 12.83 3.47
CA ASP A 41 5.24 13.84 3.41
C ASP A 41 4.28 13.59 2.24
N ASP A 42 4.80 13.26 1.05
CA ASP A 42 3.97 12.86 -0.09
C ASP A 42 3.10 11.63 0.24
N ALA A 43 3.61 10.69 1.04
CA ALA A 43 2.86 9.52 1.46
C ALA A 43 1.75 9.87 2.45
N LEU A 44 2.03 10.74 3.43
CA LEU A 44 1.04 11.26 4.38
C LEU A 44 -0.06 12.04 3.65
N ASP A 45 0.31 12.97 2.77
CA ASP A 45 -0.63 13.74 1.96
C ASP A 45 -1.53 12.83 1.10
N ALA A 46 -0.93 11.80 0.51
CA ALA A 46 -1.71 10.85 -0.31
C ALA A 46 -2.76 10.11 0.51
N VAL A 47 -2.42 9.70 1.74
CA VAL A 47 -3.34 9.01 2.65
C VAL A 47 -4.43 9.95 3.12
N GLN A 48 -4.07 11.16 3.55
CA GLN A 48 -5.03 12.18 3.98
C GLN A 48 -6.03 12.50 2.86
N ASP A 49 -5.56 12.81 1.65
CA ASP A 49 -6.40 13.06 0.49
C ASP A 49 -7.36 11.88 0.20
N ALA A 50 -6.88 10.64 0.35
CA ALA A 50 -7.71 9.46 0.14
C ALA A 50 -8.79 9.34 1.21
N MET A 51 -8.47 9.61 2.47
CA MET A 51 -9.44 9.59 3.57
C MET A 51 -10.49 10.68 3.40
N GLU A 52 -10.09 11.91 3.08
CA GLU A 52 -11.01 13.02 2.81
C GLU A 52 -11.99 12.69 1.68
N ARG A 53 -11.51 12.12 0.58
CA ARG A 53 -12.36 11.71 -0.53
C ARG A 53 -13.35 10.61 -0.15
N MET A 54 -12.97 9.71 0.75
CA MET A 54 -13.86 8.65 1.23
C MET A 54 -15.08 9.20 1.97
N LEU A 55 -14.99 10.37 2.60
CA LEU A 55 -16.13 11.02 3.27
C LEU A 55 -17.28 11.29 2.30
N GLY A 56 -17.00 11.55 1.02
CA GLY A 56 -18.01 11.69 -0.03
C GLY A 56 -18.71 10.38 -0.43
N TYR A 57 -18.23 9.24 0.06
CA TYR A 57 -18.78 7.91 -0.24
C TYR A 57 -19.41 7.24 0.99
N ARG A 58 -19.80 8.02 2.00
CA ARG A 58 -20.39 7.53 3.25
C ARG A 58 -21.65 6.68 3.03
N GLU A 59 -22.43 7.02 2.01
CA GLU A 59 -23.69 6.31 1.65
C GLU A 59 -23.46 5.00 0.86
N ARG A 60 -22.20 4.69 0.50
CA ARG A 60 -21.91 3.44 -0.19
C ARG A 60 -21.92 2.26 0.80
N PRO A 61 -22.30 1.05 0.34
CA PRO A 61 -22.21 -0.15 1.15
C PRO A 61 -20.80 -0.37 1.71
N ALA A 62 -20.70 -0.81 2.97
CA ALA A 62 -19.44 -0.97 3.66
C ALA A 62 -18.50 -2.00 2.97
N GLU A 63 -19.08 -2.97 2.26
CA GLU A 63 -18.36 -3.98 1.47
C GLU A 63 -17.56 -3.37 0.31
N GLU A 64 -17.95 -2.18 -0.16
CA GLU A 64 -17.29 -1.47 -1.25
C GLU A 64 -16.14 -0.58 -0.77
N TRP A 65 -16.11 -0.19 0.51
CA TRP A 65 -15.15 0.80 1.02
C TRP A 65 -13.71 0.37 0.84
N THR A 66 -13.40 -0.89 1.07
CA THR A 66 -12.02 -1.39 0.93
C THR A 66 -11.50 -1.22 -0.49
N ALA A 67 -12.21 -1.72 -1.50
CA ALA A 67 -11.78 -1.61 -2.89
C ALA A 67 -11.72 -0.16 -3.35
N LEU A 68 -12.71 0.65 -2.94
CA LEU A 68 -12.82 2.05 -3.28
C LEU A 68 -11.66 2.88 -2.67
N PHE A 69 -11.38 2.69 -1.38
CA PHE A 69 -10.29 3.37 -0.69
C PHE A 69 -8.93 3.09 -1.38
N TRP A 70 -8.60 1.82 -1.61
CA TRP A 70 -7.34 1.46 -2.27
C TRP A 70 -7.26 1.98 -3.71
N SER A 71 -8.38 2.04 -4.43
CA SER A 71 -8.45 2.65 -5.77
C SER A 71 -8.15 4.16 -5.73
N ILE A 72 -8.72 4.87 -4.76
CA ILE A 72 -8.52 6.31 -4.57
C ILE A 72 -7.06 6.58 -4.20
N LEU A 73 -6.53 5.92 -3.16
CA LEU A 73 -5.16 6.07 -2.71
C LEU A 73 -4.15 5.78 -3.82
N ARG A 74 -4.35 4.67 -4.53
CA ARG A 74 -3.51 4.30 -5.67
C ARG A 74 -3.49 5.40 -6.75
N ARG A 75 -4.64 5.95 -7.13
CA ARG A 75 -4.72 7.04 -8.11
C ARG A 75 -3.94 8.26 -7.63
N ARG A 76 -4.08 8.62 -6.37
CA ARG A 76 -3.36 9.74 -5.78
C ARG A 76 -1.84 9.54 -5.85
N ILE A 77 -1.36 8.35 -5.50
CA ILE A 77 0.07 8.01 -5.62
C ILE A 77 0.57 8.16 -7.06
N ILE A 78 -0.17 7.65 -8.04
CA ILE A 78 0.18 7.77 -9.46
C ILE A 78 0.26 9.24 -9.89
N ASP A 79 -0.68 10.07 -9.46
CA ASP A 79 -0.72 11.48 -9.80
C ASP A 79 0.48 12.23 -9.21
N LEU A 80 0.88 11.93 -7.98
CA LEU A 80 2.08 12.48 -7.36
C LEU A 80 3.36 12.04 -8.09
N GLN A 81 3.46 10.76 -8.44
CA GLN A 81 4.58 10.23 -9.22
C GLN A 81 4.70 10.92 -10.59
N ARG A 82 3.57 11.14 -11.30
CA ARG A 82 3.54 11.82 -12.59
C ARG A 82 3.97 13.28 -12.46
N ARG A 83 3.46 14.01 -11.47
CA ARG A 83 3.86 15.40 -11.20
C ARG A 83 5.34 15.53 -10.91
N ARG A 84 5.90 14.62 -10.11
CA ARG A 84 7.35 14.60 -9.82
C ARG A 84 8.17 14.30 -11.08
N SER A 85 7.78 13.31 -11.88
CA SER A 85 8.47 12.98 -13.13
C SER A 85 8.43 14.14 -14.12
N PHE A 86 7.33 14.90 -14.16
CA PHE A 86 7.21 16.08 -15.00
C PHE A 86 8.13 17.20 -14.51
N ARG A 87 8.16 17.48 -13.18
CA ARG A 87 9.07 18.51 -12.61
C ARG A 87 10.53 18.19 -12.86
N LEU A 88 10.94 16.93 -12.70
CA LEU A 88 12.33 16.51 -12.98
C LEU A 88 12.75 16.64 -14.46
N LYS A 89 11.80 16.59 -15.39
CA LYS A 89 12.08 16.81 -16.82
C LYS A 89 12.20 18.28 -17.20
N PHE A 90 11.59 19.18 -16.46
CA PHE A 90 11.43 20.59 -16.86
C PHE A 90 11.96 21.60 -15.84
N TRP A 91 12.50 21.19 -14.69
CA TRP A 91 13.02 22.12 -13.67
C TRP A 91 14.33 21.65 -13.01
N VAL A 92 15.13 22.70 -12.60
CA VAL A 92 16.38 22.63 -11.84
C VAL A 92 16.13 22.11 -10.40
N PRO A 93 17.11 21.43 -9.76
CA PRO A 93 16.97 20.84 -8.44
C PRO A 93 16.65 21.88 -7.37
N GLN A 94 15.54 21.75 -6.67
CA GLN A 94 15.30 22.43 -5.41
C GLN A 94 15.72 21.47 -4.29
N GLU A 95 16.61 21.97 -3.42
CA GLU A 95 17.13 21.23 -2.28
C GLU A 95 15.97 20.76 -1.39
N ASP A 96 15.98 19.46 -1.08
CA ASP A 96 15.04 18.83 -0.17
C ASP A 96 15.28 19.39 1.24
N HIS A 97 14.41 20.28 1.70
CA HIS A 97 14.32 20.59 3.10
C HIS A 97 13.51 19.49 3.78
N ASP A 98 14.23 18.62 4.50
CA ASP A 98 13.69 17.79 5.55
C ASP A 98 13.04 18.70 6.62
N GLN A 99 11.73 18.91 6.52
CA GLN A 99 10.95 19.43 7.63
C GLN A 99 10.18 18.28 8.25
N ASP A 100 10.61 18.01 9.46
CA ASP A 100 10.03 17.12 10.45
C ASP A 100 8.56 17.52 10.73
N SER A 101 7.62 16.99 9.96
CA SER A 101 6.20 17.11 10.28
C SER A 101 5.73 15.79 10.88
N THR A 102 5.72 15.80 12.20
CA THR A 102 5.31 14.71 13.08
C THR A 102 3.80 14.54 13.09
N ILE A 103 3.25 13.84 12.09
CA ILE A 103 2.07 13.02 12.31
C ILE A 103 2.56 11.58 12.28
N ASP A 104 2.78 11.03 13.46
CA ASP A 104 3.41 9.72 13.61
C ASP A 104 2.39 8.58 13.50
N TRP A 105 1.96 8.30 12.27
CA TRP A 105 1.15 7.11 12.00
C TRP A 105 1.94 5.80 12.18
N ALA A 106 3.26 5.89 12.34
CA ALA A 106 4.12 4.73 12.57
C ALA A 106 4.08 4.28 14.03
N ASP A 107 3.77 5.19 14.98
CA ASP A 107 3.79 4.90 16.42
C ASP A 107 2.42 4.52 16.99
N GLU A 108 1.30 4.67 16.28
CA GLU A 108 -0.03 4.31 16.78
C GLU A 108 -0.45 2.85 16.52
N ALA A 109 0.38 2.03 15.89
CA ALA A 109 0.19 0.60 15.97
C ALA A 109 0.87 0.11 17.26
N PRO A 110 0.13 -0.36 18.30
CA PRO A 110 0.75 -1.08 19.39
C PRO A 110 1.19 -2.44 18.85
N GLY A 111 2.28 -2.44 18.10
CA GLY A 111 3.06 -3.63 17.86
C GLY A 111 3.97 -3.83 19.07
N PRO A 112 4.30 -5.09 19.45
CA PRO A 112 5.36 -5.35 20.40
C PRO A 112 6.59 -4.56 19.92
N ALA A 113 7.34 -3.96 20.87
CA ALA A 113 8.53 -3.17 20.58
C ALA A 113 9.30 -3.77 19.40
N GLN A 114 9.22 -3.12 18.23
CA GLN A 114 9.88 -3.65 17.03
C GLN A 114 11.35 -3.61 17.33
N THR A 115 11.98 -4.78 17.33
CA THR A 115 13.42 -4.88 17.49
C THR A 115 14.09 -4.14 16.33
N HIS A 116 15.29 -3.61 16.53
CA HIS A 116 16.07 -2.96 15.46
C HIS A 116 16.21 -3.87 14.22
N GLU A 117 16.17 -5.18 14.41
CA GLU A 117 16.19 -6.18 13.34
C GLU A 117 14.93 -6.15 12.49
N GLN A 118 13.75 -6.07 13.11
CA GLN A 118 12.47 -5.97 12.38
C GLN A 118 12.35 -4.66 11.59
N GLN A 119 12.85 -3.55 12.14
CA GLN A 119 12.90 -2.26 11.43
C GLN A 119 13.82 -2.34 10.21
N ARG A 120 14.96 -3.00 10.35
CA ARG A 120 15.91 -3.22 9.25
C ARG A 120 15.32 -4.12 8.16
N GLU A 121 14.67 -5.22 8.54
CA GLU A 121 13.99 -6.12 7.60
C GLU A 121 12.86 -5.39 6.84
N TYR A 122 12.07 -4.57 7.53
CA TYR A 122 11.04 -3.75 6.91
C TYR A 122 11.64 -2.74 5.90
N ALA A 123 12.70 -2.05 6.26
CA ALA A 123 13.40 -1.12 5.37
C ALA A 123 13.92 -1.82 4.10
N LEU A 124 14.50 -3.02 4.25
CA LEU A 124 14.95 -3.84 3.12
C LEU A 124 13.77 -4.25 2.22
N LEU A 125 12.64 -4.64 2.81
CA LEU A 125 11.43 -4.97 2.05
C LEU A 125 10.92 -3.76 1.25
N VAL A 126 10.82 -2.59 1.88
CA VAL A 126 10.39 -1.35 1.21
C VAL A 126 11.34 -1.01 0.06
N GLN A 127 12.64 -1.14 0.27
CA GLN A 127 13.64 -0.91 -0.79
C GLN A 127 13.46 -1.89 -1.95
N ALA A 128 13.28 -3.17 -1.68
CA ALA A 128 13.05 -4.19 -2.69
C ALA A 128 11.75 -3.93 -3.48
N LEU A 129 10.68 -3.57 -2.79
CA LEU A 129 9.41 -3.21 -3.41
C LEU A 129 9.54 -1.99 -4.34
N ARG A 130 10.34 -0.98 -3.95
CA ARG A 130 10.58 0.21 -4.78
C ARG A 130 11.29 -0.10 -6.10
N GLN A 131 12.04 -1.19 -6.18
CA GLN A 131 12.70 -1.64 -7.41
C GLN A 131 11.74 -2.37 -8.36
N LEU A 132 10.58 -2.83 -7.90
CA LEU A 132 9.60 -3.48 -8.75
C LEU A 132 8.92 -2.49 -9.70
N PRO A 133 8.54 -2.91 -10.92
CA PRO A 133 7.60 -2.18 -11.76
C PRO A 133 6.31 -1.87 -11.00
N ALA A 134 5.74 -0.67 -11.20
CA ALA A 134 4.63 -0.16 -10.40
C ALA A 134 3.47 -1.15 -10.24
N ARG A 135 3.02 -1.80 -11.33
CA ARG A 135 1.92 -2.76 -11.29
C ARG A 135 2.24 -4.04 -10.51
N GLN A 136 3.50 -4.49 -10.53
CA GLN A 136 3.94 -5.64 -9.75
C GLN A 136 3.99 -5.30 -8.26
N ARG A 137 4.54 -4.13 -7.91
CA ARG A 137 4.56 -3.61 -6.55
C ARG A 137 3.14 -3.45 -5.99
N GLU A 138 2.23 -2.83 -6.75
CA GLU A 138 0.81 -2.67 -6.36
C GLU A 138 0.15 -4.02 -6.09
N ALA A 139 0.29 -4.98 -7.00
CA ALA A 139 -0.31 -6.31 -6.84
C ALA A 139 0.25 -7.04 -5.61
N PHE A 140 1.56 -6.99 -5.39
CA PHE A 140 2.20 -7.59 -4.22
C PHE A 140 1.73 -6.92 -2.92
N SER A 141 1.77 -5.59 -2.88
CA SER A 141 1.38 -4.84 -1.68
C SER A 141 -0.08 -5.10 -1.30
N LEU A 142 -1.01 -5.05 -2.26
CA LEU A 142 -2.43 -5.26 -1.98
C LEU A 142 -2.74 -6.72 -1.63
N ARG A 143 -2.13 -7.69 -2.32
CA ARG A 143 -2.41 -9.12 -2.12
C ARG A 143 -1.70 -9.72 -0.92
N VAL A 144 -0.46 -9.31 -0.65
CA VAL A 144 0.39 -9.92 0.38
C VAL A 144 0.43 -9.07 1.64
N LEU A 145 0.72 -7.77 1.52
CA LEU A 145 0.85 -6.92 2.70
C LEU A 145 -0.50 -6.44 3.24
N GLN A 146 -1.51 -6.30 2.37
CA GLN A 146 -2.86 -5.89 2.76
C GLN A 146 -3.85 -7.04 2.81
N GLU A 147 -3.43 -8.25 2.42
CA GLU A 147 -4.22 -9.50 2.47
C GLU A 147 -5.57 -9.42 1.75
N LEU A 148 -5.69 -8.51 0.75
CA LEU A 148 -6.92 -8.43 -0.03
C LEU A 148 -7.09 -9.67 -0.90
N ASP A 149 -8.33 -10.09 -1.14
CA ASP A 149 -8.62 -11.12 -2.14
C ASP A 149 -8.34 -10.64 -3.58
N VAL A 150 -8.34 -11.56 -4.55
CA VAL A 150 -8.01 -11.25 -5.95
C VAL A 150 -9.02 -10.29 -6.56
N ALA A 151 -10.31 -10.48 -6.28
CA ALA A 151 -11.38 -9.67 -6.85
C ALA A 151 -11.33 -8.22 -6.33
N THR A 152 -11.14 -8.03 -5.02
CA THR A 152 -10.96 -6.71 -4.40
C THR A 152 -9.71 -6.02 -4.92
N THR A 153 -8.60 -6.76 -5.07
CA THR A 153 -7.36 -6.24 -5.65
C THR A 153 -7.55 -5.80 -7.10
N ALA A 154 -8.24 -6.60 -7.91
CA ALA A 154 -8.55 -6.26 -9.31
C ALA A 154 -9.37 -4.96 -9.42
N LYS A 155 -10.40 -4.81 -8.57
CA LYS A 155 -11.20 -3.58 -8.47
C LYS A 155 -10.31 -2.38 -8.07
N ALA A 156 -9.48 -2.51 -7.03
CA ALA A 156 -8.57 -1.46 -6.57
C ALA A 156 -7.56 -1.05 -7.66
N MET A 157 -7.00 -2.01 -8.40
CA MET A 157 -6.03 -1.78 -9.46
C MET A 157 -6.66 -1.35 -10.80
N GLY A 158 -7.98 -1.51 -10.96
CA GLY A 158 -8.68 -1.26 -12.22
C GLY A 158 -8.19 -2.18 -13.35
N CYS A 159 -8.07 -3.48 -13.08
CA CYS A 159 -7.64 -4.50 -14.06
C CYS A 159 -8.36 -5.83 -13.82
N SER A 160 -8.13 -6.82 -14.70
CA SER A 160 -8.70 -8.16 -14.55
C SER A 160 -8.00 -8.94 -13.43
N GLU A 161 -8.70 -9.94 -12.86
CA GLU A 161 -8.12 -10.86 -11.89
C GLU A 161 -6.93 -11.65 -12.45
N GLY A 162 -6.99 -12.01 -13.74
CA GLY A 162 -5.87 -12.64 -14.44
C GLY A 162 -4.63 -11.75 -14.48
N SER A 163 -4.81 -10.44 -14.70
CA SER A 163 -3.71 -9.46 -14.64
C SER A 163 -3.12 -9.35 -13.23
N VAL A 164 -3.95 -9.38 -12.18
CA VAL A 164 -3.47 -9.39 -10.78
C VAL A 164 -2.60 -10.60 -10.52
N LYS A 165 -3.06 -11.81 -10.90
CA LYS A 165 -2.30 -13.06 -10.74
C LYS A 165 -0.94 -12.99 -11.45
N THR A 166 -0.92 -12.49 -12.69
CA THR A 166 0.31 -12.34 -13.49
C THR A 166 1.28 -11.34 -12.86
N HIS A 167 0.78 -10.17 -12.42
CA HIS A 167 1.63 -9.17 -11.75
C HIS A 167 2.17 -9.69 -10.43
N LEU A 168 1.36 -10.42 -9.65
CA LEU A 168 1.78 -11.00 -8.38
C LEU A 168 2.86 -12.08 -8.57
N SER A 169 2.70 -12.97 -9.55
CA SER A 169 3.72 -13.98 -9.87
C SER A 169 5.06 -13.31 -10.21
N ARG A 170 5.04 -12.37 -11.15
CA ARG A 170 6.26 -11.64 -11.55
C ARG A 170 6.89 -10.87 -10.40
N ALA A 171 6.08 -10.30 -9.50
CA ALA A 171 6.59 -9.62 -8.31
C ALA A 171 7.32 -10.58 -7.37
N ARG A 172 6.76 -11.76 -7.12
CA ARG A 172 7.38 -12.80 -6.28
C ARG A 172 8.70 -13.28 -6.87
N ASP A 173 8.74 -13.56 -8.16
CA ASP A 173 9.96 -13.99 -8.87
C ASP A 173 11.07 -12.93 -8.79
N ALA A 174 10.70 -11.65 -8.95
CA ALA A 174 11.66 -10.56 -8.86
C ALA A 174 12.18 -10.34 -7.44
N LEU A 175 11.31 -10.39 -6.43
CA LEU A 175 11.69 -10.25 -5.02
C LEU A 175 12.57 -11.42 -4.57
N GLN A 176 12.26 -12.65 -4.99
CA GLN A 176 13.09 -13.82 -4.68
C GLN A 176 14.50 -13.64 -5.22
N LYS A 177 14.66 -13.25 -6.48
CA LYS A 177 15.97 -12.98 -7.09
C LYS A 177 16.76 -11.89 -6.35
N GLN A 178 16.09 -10.83 -5.91
CA GLN A 178 16.74 -9.77 -5.14
C GLN A 178 17.23 -10.27 -3.78
N LEU A 179 16.43 -11.08 -3.08
CA LEU A 179 16.80 -11.65 -1.79
C LEU A 179 17.96 -12.66 -1.90
N GLU A 180 17.99 -13.44 -2.97
CA GLU A 180 19.10 -14.37 -3.25
C GLU A 180 20.41 -13.62 -3.55
N ALA A 181 20.33 -12.46 -4.23
CA ALA A 181 21.50 -11.63 -4.54
C ALA A 181 22.07 -10.87 -3.32
N THR A 182 21.29 -10.75 -2.25
CA THR A 182 21.68 -10.01 -1.03
C THR A 182 22.24 -10.94 0.07
N ARG A 183 22.20 -12.26 -0.14
CA ARG A 183 22.79 -13.27 0.74
C ARG A 183 24.23 -13.59 0.36
#